data_f9549a30d61f1adb9c3c7a68a7339b66
#
_entry.id   f9549a30d61f1adb9c3c7a68a7339b66
#
_cell.length_a   1.000
_cell.length_b   1.000
_cell.length_c   1.000
_cell.angle_alpha   90.00
_cell.angle_beta   90.00
_cell.angle_gamma   90.00
#
_symmetry.space_group_name_H-M   'P 1'
#
loop_
_entity.id
_entity.type
_entity.pdbx_description
1 polymer ?
#
loop_
_entity_poly.entity_id
_entity_poly.type
_entity_poly.pdbx_seq_one_letter_code
_entity_poly.pdbx_strand_id
1 'polypeptide(L)'
;MIQSYKNWINNSYSQIKENYVEINNLDQKLGDGDHGSTILKGLNTAVVNLNIISSENLSFFMSEISKLMRISMGGASGILMTIFIKEVGNINYDNFRLSILDIFSIT
;
A
#
# COMPACT_ATOMS: atom_id res chain seq x y z
N MET A 1 -3.47 -7.13 15.74
CA MET A 1 -2.78 -7.28 14.45
C MET A 1 -3.36 -6.38 13.35
N ILE A 2 -4.69 -6.34 13.19
CA ILE A 2 -5.33 -5.42 12.22
C ILE A 2 -4.95 -3.97 12.53
N GLN A 3 -4.93 -3.58 13.80
CA GLN A 3 -4.55 -2.22 14.18
C GLN A 3 -3.12 -1.87 13.73
N SER A 4 -2.20 -2.81 13.80
CA SER A 4 -0.83 -2.59 13.31
C SER A 4 -0.79 -2.32 11.82
N TYR A 5 -1.61 -3.02 11.04
CA TYR A 5 -1.71 -2.80 9.60
C TYR A 5 -2.40 -1.48 9.26
N LYS A 6 -3.42 -1.10 10.05
CA LYS A 6 -4.04 0.22 9.90
C LYS A 6 -3.02 1.34 10.16
N ASN A 7 -2.20 1.18 11.19
CA ASN A 7 -1.12 2.13 11.50
C ASN A 7 -0.11 2.19 10.37
N TRP A 8 0.26 1.04 9.80
CA TRP A 8 1.17 0.97 8.66
C TRP A 8 0.60 1.74 7.46
N ILE A 9 -0.66 1.53 7.14
CA ILE A 9 -1.31 2.22 6.02
C ILE A 9 -1.37 3.73 6.28
N ASN A 10 -1.74 4.15 7.49
CA ASN A 10 -1.77 5.56 7.85
C ASN A 10 -0.40 6.22 7.76
N ASN A 11 0.64 5.54 8.24
CA ASN A 11 2.01 6.05 8.18
C ASN A 11 2.51 6.12 6.74
N SER A 12 2.20 5.11 5.93
CA SER A 12 2.55 5.11 4.51
C SER A 12 1.88 6.28 3.78
N TYR A 13 0.60 6.51 4.05
CA TYR A 13 -0.12 7.65 3.48
C TYR A 13 0.56 8.97 3.83
N SER A 14 0.92 9.16 5.11
CA SER A 14 1.57 10.39 5.55
C SER A 14 2.90 10.62 4.86
N GLN A 15 3.72 9.58 4.73
CA GLN A 15 5.03 9.67 4.08
C GLN A 15 4.88 9.99 2.59
N ILE A 16 3.97 9.33 1.91
CA ILE A 16 3.75 9.57 0.48
C ILE A 16 3.15 10.95 0.24
N LYS A 17 2.25 11.39 1.12
CA LYS A 17 1.66 12.73 1.02
C LYS A 17 2.72 13.82 1.11
N GLU A 18 3.74 13.63 1.94
CA GLU A 18 4.84 14.58 2.06
C GLU A 18 5.79 14.56 0.85
N ASN A 19 5.87 13.43 0.14
CA ASN A 19 6.91 13.21 -0.86
C ASN A 19 6.38 12.96 -2.28
N TYR A 20 5.08 13.03 -2.52
CA TYR A 20 4.53 12.61 -3.82
C TYR A 20 5.02 13.50 -4.97
N VAL A 21 5.24 14.78 -4.72
CA VAL A 21 5.75 15.69 -5.76
C VAL A 21 7.16 15.29 -6.17
N GLU A 22 8.01 14.95 -5.20
CA GLU A 22 9.36 14.48 -5.48
C GLU A 22 9.35 13.16 -6.24
N ILE A 23 8.46 12.24 -5.88
CA ILE A 23 8.27 10.98 -6.58
C ILE A 23 7.84 11.22 -8.02
N ASN A 24 6.87 12.13 -8.23
CA ASN A 24 6.45 12.52 -9.58
C ASN A 24 7.61 13.08 -10.40
N ASN A 25 8.44 13.94 -9.80
CA ASN A 25 9.57 14.54 -10.48
C ASN A 25 10.61 13.50 -10.89
N LEU A 26 10.86 12.50 -10.03
CA LEU A 26 11.77 11.40 -10.35
C LEU A 26 11.18 10.53 -11.47
N ASP A 27 9.90 10.22 -11.41
CA ASP A 27 9.22 9.43 -12.43
C ASP A 27 9.21 10.14 -13.79
N GLN A 28 9.11 11.46 -13.80
CA GLN A 28 9.05 12.25 -15.03
C GLN A 28 10.29 12.06 -15.91
N LYS A 29 11.42 11.72 -15.32
CA LYS A 29 12.65 11.47 -16.07
C LYS A 29 12.61 10.15 -16.85
N LEU A 30 11.79 9.20 -16.42
CA LEU A 30 11.73 7.85 -16.98
C LEU A 30 10.32 7.41 -17.38
N GLY A 31 9.28 8.18 -17.03
CA GLY A 31 7.89 7.81 -17.25
C GLY A 31 6.98 9.03 -17.40
N ASP A 32 5.73 8.89 -16.97
CA ASP A 32 4.68 9.90 -17.16
C ASP A 32 4.69 11.02 -16.12
N GLY A 33 5.46 10.87 -15.04
CA GLY A 33 5.54 11.87 -13.99
C GLY A 33 4.36 11.86 -13.02
N ASP A 34 3.61 10.77 -12.94
CA ASP A 34 2.41 10.68 -12.11
C ASP A 34 2.47 9.57 -11.04
N HIS A 35 3.61 8.89 -10.89
CA HIS A 35 3.72 7.73 -10.01
C HIS A 35 3.39 8.07 -8.56
N GLY A 36 3.91 9.20 -8.07
CA GLY A 36 3.61 9.68 -6.71
C GLY A 36 2.15 10.00 -6.50
N SER A 37 1.52 10.65 -7.49
CA SER A 37 0.10 10.98 -7.43
C SER A 37 -0.78 9.74 -7.43
N THR A 38 -0.41 8.73 -8.22
CA THR A 38 -1.15 7.47 -8.29
C THR A 38 -1.08 6.71 -6.97
N ILE A 39 0.11 6.62 -6.37
CA ILE A 39 0.29 5.96 -5.06
C ILE A 39 -0.48 6.72 -3.98
N LEU A 40 -0.40 8.05 -3.97
CA LEU A 40 -1.12 8.87 -3.01
C LEU A 40 -2.63 8.65 -3.10
N LYS A 41 -3.16 8.58 -4.32
CA LYS A 41 -4.58 8.32 -4.56
C LYS A 41 -5.01 6.96 -4.00
N GLY A 42 -4.21 5.93 -4.23
CA GLY A 42 -4.48 4.59 -3.71
C GLY A 42 -4.45 4.56 -2.18
N LEU A 43 -3.45 5.17 -1.57
CA LEU A 43 -3.32 5.22 -0.12
C LEU A 43 -4.43 6.06 0.52
N ASN A 44 -4.83 7.15 -0.12
CA ASN A 44 -5.95 7.93 0.37
C ASN A 44 -7.23 7.10 0.40
N THR A 45 -7.48 6.32 -0.65
CA THR A 45 -8.64 5.42 -0.71
C THR A 45 -8.57 4.39 0.43
N ALA A 46 -7.39 3.83 0.69
CA ALA A 46 -7.21 2.88 1.79
C ALA A 46 -7.52 3.55 3.14
N VAL A 47 -6.96 4.72 3.40
CA VAL A 47 -7.11 5.42 4.67
C VAL A 47 -8.58 5.72 4.98
N VAL A 48 -9.34 6.23 4.00
CA VAL A 48 -10.76 6.57 4.23
C VAL A 48 -11.63 5.33 4.46
N ASN A 49 -11.16 4.15 4.10
CA ASN A 49 -11.90 2.91 4.26
C ASN A 49 -11.44 2.04 5.43
N LEU A 50 -10.39 2.45 6.16
CA LEU A 50 -9.82 1.62 7.23
C LEU A 50 -10.82 1.23 8.31
N ASN A 51 -11.71 2.12 8.67
CA ASN A 51 -12.69 1.89 9.73
C ASN A 51 -14.08 1.54 9.20
N ILE A 52 -14.26 1.55 7.88
CA ILE A 52 -15.53 1.17 7.24
C ILE A 52 -15.61 -0.33 7.06
N ILE A 53 -14.48 -0.97 6.76
CA ILE A 53 -14.43 -2.42 6.58
C ILE A 53 -14.46 -3.08 7.94
N SER A 54 -15.59 -3.75 8.25
CA SER A 54 -15.80 -4.40 9.53
C SER A 54 -15.36 -5.86 9.43
N SER A 55 -14.13 -6.14 9.85
CA SER A 55 -13.63 -7.51 9.90
C SER A 55 -12.45 -7.60 10.86
N GLU A 56 -12.38 -8.70 11.61
CA GLU A 56 -11.22 -9.06 12.42
C GLU A 56 -10.29 -10.03 11.68
N ASN A 57 -10.71 -10.52 10.53
CA ASN A 57 -9.88 -11.39 9.69
C ASN A 57 -8.96 -10.53 8.85
N LEU A 58 -7.66 -10.60 9.13
CA LEU A 58 -6.66 -9.77 8.47
C LEU A 58 -6.62 -10.01 6.95
N SER A 59 -6.67 -11.26 6.52
CA SER A 59 -6.63 -11.61 5.10
C SER A 59 -7.81 -10.98 4.35
N PHE A 60 -9.01 -11.10 4.92
CA PHE A 60 -10.20 -10.49 4.33
C PHE A 60 -10.08 -8.96 4.30
N PHE A 61 -9.68 -8.36 5.42
CA PHE A 61 -9.52 -6.91 5.54
C PHE A 61 -8.56 -6.36 4.47
N MET A 62 -7.38 -6.96 4.35
CA MET A 62 -6.38 -6.52 3.39
C MET A 62 -6.80 -6.78 1.94
N SER A 63 -7.54 -7.85 1.71
CA SER A 63 -8.11 -8.15 0.38
C SER A 63 -9.10 -7.07 -0.04
N GLU A 64 -9.97 -6.63 0.87
CA GLU A 64 -10.94 -5.57 0.57
C GLU A 64 -10.25 -4.22 0.34
N ILE A 65 -9.26 -3.88 1.17
CA ILE A 65 -8.46 -2.67 0.98
C ILE A 65 -7.77 -2.69 -0.39
N SER A 66 -7.18 -3.82 -0.76
CA SER A 66 -6.46 -3.94 -2.04
C SER A 66 -7.38 -3.75 -3.24
N LYS A 67 -8.61 -4.26 -3.18
CA LYS A 67 -9.59 -4.07 -4.26
C LYS A 67 -9.93 -2.60 -4.45
N LEU A 68 -10.15 -1.89 -3.34
CA LEU A 68 -10.47 -0.46 -3.40
C LEU A 68 -9.30 0.35 -3.95
N MET A 69 -8.09 0.04 -3.54
CA MET A 69 -6.88 0.70 -4.06
C MET A 69 -6.72 0.44 -5.56
N ARG A 70 -6.96 -0.80 -6.00
CA ARG A 70 -6.86 -1.15 -7.42
C ARG A 70 -7.78 -0.30 -8.27
N ILE A 71 -9.04 -0.12 -7.82
CA ILE A 71 -10.02 0.67 -8.54
C ILE A 71 -9.57 2.12 -8.62
N SER A 72 -9.05 2.68 -7.53
CA SER A 72 -8.64 4.08 -7.50
C SER A 72 -7.35 4.35 -8.27
N MET A 73 -6.39 3.43 -8.22
CA MET A 73 -5.09 3.62 -8.88
C MET A 73 -5.14 3.33 -10.38
N GLY A 74 -5.84 2.26 -10.76
CA GLY A 74 -5.90 1.84 -12.16
C GLY A 74 -4.58 1.28 -12.69
N GLY A 75 -4.59 0.78 -13.91
CA GLY A 75 -3.40 0.36 -14.64
C GLY A 75 -2.55 -0.71 -13.98
N ALA A 76 -1.29 -0.82 -14.42
CA ALA A 76 -0.35 -1.80 -13.90
C ALA A 76 0.00 -1.54 -12.42
N SER A 77 0.09 -0.28 -12.03
CA SER A 77 0.38 0.08 -10.63
C SER A 77 -0.70 -0.43 -9.68
N GLY A 78 -1.96 -0.33 -10.07
CA GLY A 78 -3.07 -0.85 -9.27
C GLY A 78 -3.00 -2.36 -9.12
N ILE A 79 -2.67 -3.07 -10.19
CA ILE A 79 -2.55 -4.53 -10.16
C ILE A 79 -1.40 -4.96 -9.25
N LEU A 80 -0.23 -4.34 -9.38
CA LEU A 80 0.93 -4.65 -8.56
C LEU A 80 0.65 -4.37 -7.08
N MET A 81 0.03 -3.23 -6.77
CA MET A 81 -0.29 -2.88 -5.40
C MET A 81 -1.31 -3.84 -4.81
N THR A 82 -2.30 -4.28 -5.60
CA THR A 82 -3.29 -5.27 -5.17
C THR A 82 -2.62 -6.57 -4.75
N ILE A 83 -1.70 -7.06 -5.58
CA ILE A 83 -0.97 -8.31 -5.29
C ILE A 83 -0.17 -8.14 -4.00
N PHE A 84 0.58 -7.04 -3.87
CA PHE A 84 1.42 -6.79 -2.70
C PHE A 84 0.58 -6.71 -1.41
N ILE A 85 -0.45 -5.89 -1.39
CA ILE A 85 -1.27 -5.69 -0.19
C ILE A 85 -1.99 -6.98 0.21
N LYS A 86 -2.50 -7.72 -0.77
CA LYS A 86 -3.19 -8.98 -0.52
C LYS A 86 -2.24 -10.02 0.08
N GLU A 87 -1.03 -10.12 -0.44
CA GLU A 87 -0.04 -11.06 0.08
C GLU A 87 0.42 -10.68 1.48
N VAL A 88 0.56 -9.40 1.78
CA VAL A 88 0.87 -8.92 3.13
C VAL A 88 -0.21 -9.40 4.11
N GLY A 89 -1.48 -9.39 3.71
CA GLY A 89 -2.58 -9.86 4.55
C GLY A 89 -2.57 -11.37 4.80
N ASN A 90 -1.89 -12.15 3.97
CA ASN A 90 -1.81 -13.60 4.09
C ASN A 90 -0.61 -14.09 4.90
N ILE A 91 0.28 -13.19 5.31
CA ILE A 91 1.49 -13.51 6.08
C ILE A 91 1.23 -13.10 7.52
N ASN A 92 1.62 -13.95 8.51
CA ASN A 92 1.55 -13.52 9.89
C ASN A 92 2.66 -12.49 10.17
N TYR A 93 2.51 -11.75 11.28
CA TYR A 93 3.40 -10.64 11.60
C TYR A 93 4.88 -11.04 11.60
N ASP A 94 5.19 -12.19 12.20
CA ASP A 94 6.59 -12.65 12.32
C ASP A 94 7.18 -12.98 10.94
N ASN A 95 6.42 -13.66 10.10
CA ASN A 95 6.85 -13.98 8.74
C ASN A 95 7.03 -12.71 7.90
N PHE A 96 6.14 -11.75 8.05
CA PHE A 96 6.25 -10.47 7.35
C PHE A 96 7.54 -9.74 7.76
N ARG A 97 7.84 -9.69 9.06
CA ARG A 97 9.04 -9.05 9.56
C ARG A 97 10.31 -9.72 9.01
N LEU A 98 10.33 -11.05 9.01
CA LEU A 98 11.46 -11.80 8.47
C LEU A 98 11.64 -11.55 6.97
N SER A 99 10.55 -11.50 6.21
CA SER A 99 10.60 -11.21 4.78
C SER A 99 11.20 -9.83 4.50
N ILE A 100 10.82 -8.83 5.27
CA ILE A 100 11.39 -7.49 5.14
C ILE A 100 12.89 -7.49 5.47
N LEU A 101 13.29 -8.18 6.53
CA LEU A 101 14.70 -8.28 6.90
C LEU A 101 15.52 -8.98 5.81
N ASP A 102 14.96 -10.03 5.20
CA ASP A 102 15.62 -10.74 4.09
C ASP A 102 15.85 -9.83 2.89
N ILE A 103 14.87 -8.99 2.55
CA ILE A 103 15.01 -8.01 1.46
C ILE A 103 16.19 -7.07 1.73
N PHE A 104 16.29 -6.57 2.95
CA PHE A 104 17.38 -5.66 3.32
C PHE A 104 18.74 -6.35 3.40
N SER A 105 18.78 -7.66 3.73
CA SER A 105 20.05 -8.39 3.82
C SER A 105 20.62 -8.73 2.45
N ILE A 106 19.80 -8.79 1.41
CA ILE A 106 20.25 -9.09 0.04
C ILE A 106 20.92 -7.86 -0.59
N THR A 107 20.56 -6.69 -0.13
CA THR A 107 21.13 -5.44 -0.65
C THR A 107 22.40 -5.05 0.08
#